data_81c96b6e6d54e73d0470c87fbb86eb3d
#
_entry.id   81c96b6e6d54e73d0470c87fbb86eb3d
#
_cell.length_a   1.000
_cell.length_b   1.000
_cell.length_c   1.000
_cell.angle_alpha   90.00
_cell.angle_beta   90.00
_cell.angle_gamma   90.00
#
_symmetry.space_group_name_H-M   'P 1'
#
loop_
_entity.id
_entity.type
_entity.pdbx_description
1 polymer ?
#
loop_
_entity_poly.entity_id
_entity_poly.type
_entity_poly.pdbx_seq_one_letter_code
_entity_poly.pdbx_strand_id
1 'polypeptide(L)'
;MYIYWKKRSGVSGESLYAYLYQNKRVEGKAHPVATNLGYLGSVRTDASKPQRTIFWQNVITVLEAHNLSVEQREKIEAAIIERVPRVKNLMGEAKAPVEWYTPLEYIEMARAVLGKIDLDPASNALAQKWIKASSYFTKDDDGLAQHWYGRVWCNPPYGRRVNQWLEKATDSYETGEIEAAIFLLNRTGAAWYSKLKKRVSAVCEVQRRIAFIDEKGQQQKSPRYYNDFLYLGRDVETFQQAFGKLEATN
;
A
#
# COMPACT_ATOMS: atom_id res chain seq x y z
N MET A 1 -10.85 -19.55 22.22
CA MET A 1 -9.41 -19.22 22.15
C MET A 1 -8.99 -18.47 23.40
N TYR A 2 -7.71 -18.53 23.75
CA TYR A 2 -7.15 -17.86 24.93
C TYR A 2 -5.66 -17.58 24.72
N ILE A 3 -5.10 -16.68 25.54
CA ILE A 3 -3.67 -16.36 25.53
C ILE A 3 -2.97 -17.15 26.63
N TYR A 4 -1.97 -17.90 26.23
CA TYR A 4 -1.03 -18.54 27.16
C TYR A 4 0.22 -17.66 27.29
N TRP A 5 0.54 -17.31 28.54
CA TRP A 5 1.70 -16.51 28.88
C TRP A 5 2.78 -17.36 29.51
N LYS A 6 3.99 -17.30 28.96
CA LYS A 6 5.18 -17.89 29.59
C LYS A 6 6.10 -16.78 30.07
N LYS A 7 6.46 -16.83 31.33
CA LYS A 7 7.36 -15.91 31.97
C LYS A 7 8.78 -16.47 31.96
N ARG A 8 9.78 -15.63 31.64
CA ARG A 8 11.20 -15.96 31.75
C ARG A 8 11.95 -14.82 32.42
N SER A 9 12.77 -15.14 33.43
CA SER A 9 13.67 -14.20 34.08
C SER A 9 15.08 -14.42 33.54
N GLY A 10 15.79 -13.34 33.21
CA GLY A 10 17.15 -13.36 32.70
C GLY A 10 17.96 -12.21 33.32
N VAL A 11 19.25 -12.15 33.01
CA VAL A 11 20.17 -11.11 33.50
C VAL A 11 19.70 -9.69 33.19
N SER A 12 19.00 -9.52 32.07
CA SER A 12 18.46 -8.23 31.62
C SER A 12 17.02 -7.93 32.09
N GLY A 13 16.47 -8.73 33.00
CA GLY A 13 15.10 -8.56 33.52
C GLY A 13 14.14 -9.65 33.08
N GLU A 14 12.84 -9.38 33.32
CA GLU A 14 11.77 -10.35 33.11
C GLU A 14 11.09 -10.10 31.77
N SER A 15 10.83 -11.21 31.03
CA SER A 15 10.14 -11.16 29.74
C SER A 15 8.92 -12.08 29.75
N LEU A 16 7.84 -11.59 29.14
CA LEU A 16 6.59 -12.30 28.89
C LEU A 16 6.56 -12.76 27.43
N TYR A 17 6.26 -14.03 27.22
CA TYR A 17 6.07 -14.65 25.90
C TYR A 17 4.60 -15.00 25.77
N ALA A 18 3.96 -14.50 24.72
CA ALA A 18 2.53 -14.69 24.47
C ALA A 18 2.29 -15.67 23.32
N TYR A 19 1.39 -16.59 23.50
CA TYR A 19 0.97 -17.59 22.52
C TYR A 19 -0.54 -17.64 22.42
N LEU A 20 -1.08 -17.74 21.21
CA LEU A 20 -2.49 -17.95 20.96
C LEU A 20 -2.81 -19.44 20.95
N TYR A 21 -3.77 -19.87 21.77
CA TYR A 21 -4.22 -21.26 21.87
C TYR A 21 -5.72 -21.38 21.61
N GLN A 22 -6.10 -22.54 21.07
CA GLN A 22 -7.49 -22.94 20.93
C GLN A 22 -7.71 -24.32 21.59
N ASN A 23 -8.75 -24.45 22.41
CA ASN A 23 -9.21 -25.74 22.86
C ASN A 23 -10.19 -26.34 21.85
N LYS A 24 -9.92 -27.52 21.33
CA LYS A 24 -10.82 -28.30 20.48
C LYS A 24 -11.23 -29.59 21.15
N ARG A 25 -12.51 -29.92 21.06
CA ARG A 25 -12.98 -31.26 21.46
C ARG A 25 -12.55 -32.24 20.38
N VAL A 26 -11.85 -33.30 20.79
CA VAL A 26 -11.37 -34.34 19.88
C VAL A 26 -12.11 -35.62 20.31
N GLU A 27 -12.67 -36.31 19.32
CA GLU A 27 -13.38 -37.58 19.55
C GLU A 27 -12.45 -38.59 20.21
N GLY A 28 -12.95 -39.33 21.23
CA GLY A 28 -12.16 -40.27 22.00
C GLY A 28 -11.28 -39.65 23.12
N LYS A 29 -11.28 -38.33 23.30
CA LYS A 29 -10.57 -37.65 24.40
C LYS A 29 -11.53 -37.18 25.49
N ALA A 30 -11.22 -37.50 26.76
CA ALA A 30 -12.03 -37.08 27.91
C ALA A 30 -12.08 -35.54 28.07
N HIS A 31 -11.00 -34.83 27.71
CA HIS A 31 -10.88 -33.39 27.83
C HIS A 31 -10.52 -32.71 26.48
N PRO A 32 -10.91 -31.44 26.26
CA PRO A 32 -10.50 -30.71 25.10
C PRO A 32 -8.98 -30.63 24.97
N VAL A 33 -8.46 -30.74 23.74
CA VAL A 33 -7.03 -30.66 23.45
C VAL A 33 -6.69 -29.21 23.12
N ALA A 34 -5.66 -28.66 23.77
CA ALA A 34 -5.13 -27.34 23.51
C ALA A 34 -4.20 -27.40 22.29
N THR A 35 -4.52 -26.59 21.27
CA THR A 35 -3.69 -26.45 20.06
C THR A 35 -3.08 -25.04 20.02
N ASN A 36 -1.78 -24.96 19.81
CA ASN A 36 -1.08 -23.70 19.60
C ASN A 36 -1.41 -23.20 18.18
N LEU A 37 -1.97 -22.01 18.08
CA LEU A 37 -2.31 -21.35 16.81
C LEU A 37 -1.22 -20.40 16.34
N GLY A 38 -0.37 -19.89 17.27
CA GLY A 38 0.71 -18.99 16.88
C GLY A 38 1.41 -18.34 18.06
N TYR A 39 2.64 -17.93 17.80
CA TYR A 39 3.44 -17.12 18.71
C TYR A 39 3.15 -15.63 18.45
N LEU A 40 2.62 -14.93 19.46
CA LEU A 40 2.26 -13.53 19.39
C LEU A 40 3.44 -12.58 19.62
N GLY A 41 4.54 -13.07 20.15
CA GLY A 41 5.72 -12.29 20.45
C GLY A 41 6.14 -12.34 21.91
N SER A 42 7.26 -11.69 22.20
CA SER A 42 7.74 -11.47 23.56
C SER A 42 7.89 -9.98 23.86
N VAL A 43 7.71 -9.63 25.12
CA VAL A 43 7.83 -8.26 25.60
C VAL A 43 8.39 -8.27 27.02
N ARG A 44 9.25 -7.32 27.35
CA ARG A 44 9.71 -7.15 28.73
C ARG A 44 8.60 -6.53 29.59
N THR A 45 8.59 -6.83 30.86
CA THR A 45 7.63 -6.22 31.81
C THR A 45 7.81 -4.73 31.95
N ASP A 46 9.04 -4.23 31.73
CA ASP A 46 9.44 -2.81 31.70
C ASP A 46 9.59 -2.25 30.27
N ALA A 47 8.94 -2.89 29.27
CA ALA A 47 9.13 -2.57 27.87
C ALA A 47 8.83 -1.11 27.54
N SER A 48 9.75 -0.50 26.81
CA SER A 48 9.58 0.84 26.24
C SER A 48 8.46 0.89 25.19
N LYS A 49 8.02 2.11 24.85
CA LYS A 49 7.00 2.31 23.81
C LYS A 49 7.36 1.63 22.48
N PRO A 50 8.58 1.73 21.89
CA PRO A 50 8.95 1.01 20.67
C PRO A 50 8.85 -0.50 20.80
N GLN A 51 9.30 -1.09 21.92
CA GLN A 51 9.24 -2.54 22.12
C GLN A 51 7.81 -3.06 22.19
N ARG A 52 6.91 -2.34 22.89
CA ARG A 52 5.48 -2.65 22.89
C ARG A 52 4.85 -2.49 21.51
N THR A 53 5.34 -1.52 20.72
CA THR A 53 4.92 -1.33 19.32
C THR A 53 5.16 -2.58 18.50
N ILE A 54 6.38 -3.11 18.51
CA ILE A 54 6.77 -4.32 17.77
C ILE A 54 5.94 -5.52 18.24
N PHE A 55 5.77 -5.68 19.55
CA PHE A 55 4.94 -6.74 20.09
C PHE A 55 3.50 -6.70 19.55
N TRP A 56 2.86 -5.52 19.60
CA TRP A 56 1.48 -5.36 19.10
C TRP A 56 1.35 -5.54 17.59
N GLN A 57 2.35 -5.15 16.81
CA GLN A 57 2.38 -5.42 15.37
C GLN A 57 2.36 -6.93 15.08
N ASN A 58 3.16 -7.71 15.82
CA ASN A 58 3.15 -9.16 15.70
C ASN A 58 1.79 -9.76 16.12
N VAL A 59 1.20 -9.28 17.21
CA VAL A 59 -0.14 -9.69 17.64
C VAL A 59 -1.15 -9.52 16.52
N ILE A 60 -1.18 -8.34 15.90
CA ILE A 60 -2.11 -8.03 14.80
C ILE A 60 -1.90 -8.98 13.63
N THR A 61 -0.66 -9.15 13.18
CA THR A 61 -0.33 -10.05 12.07
C THR A 61 -0.80 -11.48 12.32
N VAL A 62 -0.59 -12.00 13.54
CA VAL A 62 -1.04 -13.35 13.88
C VAL A 62 -2.57 -13.44 13.96
N LEU A 63 -3.25 -12.44 14.52
CA LEU A 63 -4.71 -12.45 14.60
C LEU A 63 -5.38 -12.31 13.22
N GLU A 64 -4.77 -11.58 12.30
CA GLU A 64 -5.25 -11.45 10.92
C GLU A 64 -5.09 -12.73 10.09
N ALA A 65 -4.09 -13.55 10.41
CA ALA A 65 -3.91 -14.87 9.78
C ALA A 65 -4.97 -15.90 10.17
N HIS A 66 -5.79 -15.60 11.20
CA HIS A 66 -6.85 -16.48 11.68
C HIS A 66 -8.21 -15.79 11.46
N ASN A 67 -9.15 -16.47 10.81
CA ASN A 67 -10.52 -15.98 10.58
C ASN A 67 -11.31 -15.86 11.90
N LEU A 68 -11.01 -14.82 12.68
CA LEU A 68 -11.64 -14.55 13.97
C LEU A 68 -12.88 -13.68 13.78
N SER A 69 -13.96 -13.98 14.52
CA SER A 69 -15.06 -13.01 14.64
C SER A 69 -14.59 -11.76 15.40
N VAL A 70 -15.30 -10.64 15.20
CA VAL A 70 -15.02 -9.38 15.89
C VAL A 70 -14.98 -9.58 17.40
N GLU A 71 -15.97 -10.28 17.96
CA GLU A 71 -16.07 -10.58 19.40
C GLU A 71 -14.89 -11.41 19.90
N GLN A 72 -14.46 -12.43 19.14
CA GLN A 72 -13.30 -13.24 19.48
C GLN A 72 -12.01 -12.42 19.51
N ARG A 73 -11.84 -11.54 18.52
CA ARG A 73 -10.69 -10.64 18.41
C ARG A 73 -10.64 -9.66 19.59
N GLU A 74 -11.75 -9.00 19.89
CA GLU A 74 -11.84 -8.06 21.01
C GLU A 74 -11.53 -8.72 22.36
N LYS A 75 -12.04 -9.93 22.60
CA LYS A 75 -11.77 -10.70 23.82
C LYS A 75 -10.29 -11.06 23.96
N ILE A 76 -9.63 -11.45 22.87
CA ILE A 76 -8.19 -11.75 22.86
C ILE A 76 -7.38 -10.50 23.11
N GLU A 77 -7.69 -9.41 22.41
CA GLU A 77 -6.99 -8.14 22.56
C GLU A 77 -7.14 -7.56 23.97
N ALA A 78 -8.33 -7.65 24.58
CA ALA A 78 -8.56 -7.25 25.96
C ALA A 78 -7.67 -8.03 26.96
N ALA A 79 -7.57 -9.34 26.80
CA ALA A 79 -6.71 -10.18 27.64
C ALA A 79 -5.20 -9.87 27.47
N ILE A 80 -4.79 -9.35 26.31
CA ILE A 80 -3.40 -8.92 26.09
C ILE A 80 -3.17 -7.55 26.72
N ILE A 81 -4.12 -6.62 26.59
CA ILE A 81 -4.03 -5.24 27.12
C ILE A 81 -3.80 -5.21 28.63
N GLU A 82 -4.40 -6.16 29.37
CA GLU A 82 -4.21 -6.28 30.81
C GLU A 82 -2.72 -6.43 31.24
N ARG A 83 -1.91 -7.07 30.39
CA ARG A 83 -0.49 -7.32 30.67
C ARG A 83 0.46 -6.44 29.88
N VAL A 84 0.08 -6.09 28.66
CA VAL A 84 0.86 -5.27 27.75
C VAL A 84 -0.02 -4.13 27.26
N PRO A 85 -0.03 -2.98 27.98
CA PRO A 85 -0.85 -1.85 27.59
C PRO A 85 -0.63 -1.46 26.15
N ARG A 86 -1.72 -1.26 25.42
CA ARG A 86 -1.69 -0.83 24.03
C ARG A 86 -0.99 0.52 23.93
N VAL A 87 -0.08 0.66 23.03
CA VAL A 87 0.55 1.94 22.77
C VAL A 87 -0.49 2.81 22.05
N LYS A 88 -0.97 3.88 22.68
CA LYS A 88 -1.79 4.90 22.01
C LYS A 88 -1.05 5.32 20.75
N ASN A 89 -1.66 5.18 19.57
CA ASN A 89 -1.12 5.38 18.22
C ASN A 89 -0.32 4.21 17.61
N LEU A 90 -0.45 2.98 18.12
CA LEU A 90 -0.08 1.79 17.36
C LEU A 90 -1.15 1.38 16.36
N MET A 91 -2.32 1.69 16.75
CA MET A 91 -3.46 2.03 15.95
C MET A 91 -4.10 3.23 16.66
N GLY A 92 -3.62 4.42 16.48
CA GLY A 92 -4.57 5.47 16.20
C GLY A 92 -5.51 4.79 15.24
N GLU A 93 -6.82 4.84 15.44
CA GLU A 93 -7.80 4.29 14.49
C GLU A 93 -7.11 4.22 13.17
N ALA A 94 -6.86 3.01 12.61
CA ALA A 94 -6.21 2.96 11.32
C ALA A 94 -7.09 3.86 10.49
N LYS A 95 -6.71 5.11 10.38
CA LYS A 95 -7.30 6.00 9.39
C LYS A 95 -7.07 5.17 8.18
N ALA A 96 -8.17 4.63 7.68
CA ALA A 96 -8.17 3.85 6.44
C ALA A 96 -7.15 4.55 5.58
N PRO A 97 -6.09 3.87 5.12
CA PRO A 97 -4.91 4.54 4.58
C PRO A 97 -5.46 5.63 3.69
N VAL A 98 -5.15 6.90 4.02
CA VAL A 98 -5.78 8.03 3.33
C VAL A 98 -5.42 7.84 1.88
N GLU A 99 -6.40 7.47 1.09
CA GLU A 99 -6.20 7.32 -0.34
C GLU A 99 -5.98 8.72 -0.91
N TRP A 100 -4.88 8.86 -1.61
CA TRP A 100 -4.46 10.09 -2.21
C TRP A 100 -4.72 10.07 -3.71
N TYR A 101 -5.51 11.02 -4.17
CA TYR A 101 -5.92 11.11 -5.56
C TYR A 101 -5.13 12.18 -6.28
N THR A 102 -4.83 11.93 -7.55
CA THR A 102 -4.13 12.87 -8.41
C THR A 102 -5.05 14.07 -8.69
N PRO A 103 -4.59 15.32 -8.51
CA PRO A 103 -5.35 16.50 -8.87
C PRO A 103 -5.78 16.48 -10.33
N LEU A 104 -6.99 16.99 -10.60
CA LEU A 104 -7.63 16.95 -11.93
C LEU A 104 -6.75 17.57 -13.03
N GLU A 105 -5.99 18.62 -12.71
CA GLU A 105 -5.11 19.28 -13.68
C GLU A 105 -4.14 18.31 -14.37
N TYR A 106 -3.56 17.36 -13.62
CA TYR A 106 -2.63 16.37 -14.17
C TYR A 106 -3.34 15.28 -14.97
N ILE A 107 -4.58 14.95 -14.60
CA ILE A 107 -5.40 14.01 -15.37
C ILE A 107 -5.79 14.63 -16.72
N GLU A 108 -6.13 15.95 -16.75
CA GLU A 108 -6.42 16.65 -18.00
C GLU A 108 -5.18 16.76 -18.90
N MET A 109 -3.98 16.98 -18.32
CA MET A 109 -2.73 16.91 -19.07
C MET A 109 -2.51 15.53 -19.69
N ALA A 110 -2.74 14.46 -18.90
CA ALA A 110 -2.62 13.10 -19.39
C ALA A 110 -3.63 12.82 -20.51
N ARG A 111 -4.86 13.31 -20.37
CA ARG A 111 -5.89 13.16 -21.39
C ARG A 111 -5.57 13.94 -22.67
N ALA A 112 -4.95 15.12 -22.54
CA ALA A 112 -4.50 15.88 -23.72
C ALA A 112 -3.46 15.11 -24.54
N VAL A 113 -2.59 14.34 -23.91
CA VAL A 113 -1.58 13.51 -24.57
C VAL A 113 -2.17 12.20 -25.10
N LEU A 114 -2.95 11.51 -24.26
CA LEU A 114 -3.50 10.20 -24.60
C LEU A 114 -4.74 10.29 -25.51
N GLY A 115 -5.39 11.47 -25.62
CA GLY A 115 -6.68 11.65 -26.26
C GLY A 115 -7.85 11.14 -25.40
N LYS A 116 -7.74 9.88 -24.94
CA LYS A 116 -8.66 9.25 -23.99
C LYS A 116 -7.87 8.32 -23.06
N ILE A 117 -8.45 7.94 -21.95
CA ILE A 117 -7.89 6.91 -21.08
C ILE A 117 -8.75 5.64 -21.23
N ASP A 118 -8.17 4.59 -21.83
CA ASP A 118 -8.84 3.32 -22.01
C ASP A 118 -8.81 2.49 -20.74
N LEU A 119 -7.69 2.53 -19.99
CA LEU A 119 -7.49 1.74 -18.79
C LEU A 119 -6.79 2.54 -17.70
N ASP A 120 -7.30 2.41 -16.46
CA ASP A 120 -6.60 2.78 -15.21
C ASP A 120 -6.45 1.52 -14.35
N PRO A 121 -5.27 0.85 -14.37
CA PRO A 121 -5.13 -0.45 -13.73
C PRO A 121 -4.96 -0.41 -12.21
N ALA A 122 -4.93 0.76 -11.59
CA ALA A 122 -4.70 0.95 -10.15
C ALA A 122 -5.64 2.02 -9.58
N SER A 123 -6.93 1.77 -9.57
CA SER A 123 -7.96 2.77 -9.33
C SER A 123 -9.05 2.33 -8.34
N ASN A 124 -10.04 3.19 -8.18
CA ASN A 124 -11.28 2.90 -7.47
C ASN A 124 -12.44 3.77 -8.01
N ALA A 125 -13.66 3.46 -7.59
CA ALA A 125 -14.86 4.15 -8.05
C ALA A 125 -14.87 5.66 -7.76
N LEU A 126 -14.18 6.12 -6.70
CA LEU A 126 -14.09 7.55 -6.38
C LEU A 126 -13.17 8.27 -7.37
N ALA A 127 -11.95 7.75 -7.60
CA ALA A 127 -11.00 8.28 -8.56
C ALA A 127 -11.61 8.40 -9.97
N GLN A 128 -12.42 7.43 -10.36
CA GLN A 128 -13.06 7.38 -11.67
C GLN A 128 -14.10 8.48 -11.91
N LYS A 129 -14.54 9.20 -10.88
CA LYS A 129 -15.40 10.37 -11.07
C LYS A 129 -14.76 11.47 -11.92
N TRP A 130 -13.43 11.56 -11.91
CA TRP A 130 -12.68 12.55 -12.71
C TRP A 130 -11.68 11.93 -13.68
N ILE A 131 -11.08 10.75 -13.39
CA ILE A 131 -10.21 10.07 -14.34
C ILE A 131 -11.01 9.60 -15.56
N LYS A 132 -12.21 9.07 -15.38
CA LYS A 132 -13.13 8.67 -16.45
C LYS A 132 -12.46 7.75 -17.47
N ALA A 133 -11.69 6.78 -17.00
CA ALA A 133 -11.17 5.71 -17.85
C ALA A 133 -12.32 4.82 -18.33
N SER A 134 -12.19 4.27 -19.55
CA SER A 134 -13.20 3.34 -20.09
C SER A 134 -13.31 2.06 -19.25
N SER A 135 -12.19 1.63 -18.67
CA SER A 135 -12.10 0.52 -17.73
C SER A 135 -11.09 0.82 -16.63
N TYR A 136 -11.28 0.20 -15.49
CA TYR A 136 -10.31 0.31 -14.39
C TYR A 136 -10.30 -0.95 -13.54
N PHE A 137 -9.18 -1.20 -12.84
CA PHE A 137 -9.05 -2.26 -11.86
C PHE A 137 -8.90 -1.68 -10.46
N THR A 138 -9.55 -2.34 -9.50
CA THR A 138 -9.47 -2.01 -8.08
C THR A 138 -8.41 -2.87 -7.38
N LYS A 139 -8.17 -2.61 -6.11
CA LYS A 139 -7.29 -3.45 -5.29
C LYS A 139 -7.74 -4.91 -5.20
N ASP A 140 -9.05 -5.15 -5.35
CA ASP A 140 -9.62 -6.49 -5.26
C ASP A 140 -9.43 -7.29 -6.57
N ASP A 141 -9.19 -6.59 -7.69
CA ASP A 141 -8.95 -7.19 -9.00
C ASP A 141 -7.48 -7.59 -9.25
N ASP A 142 -6.53 -7.09 -8.45
CA ASP A 142 -5.07 -7.14 -8.68
C ASP A 142 -4.69 -6.75 -10.12
N GLY A 143 -4.68 -5.44 -10.42
CA GLY A 143 -4.41 -4.91 -11.76
C GLY A 143 -3.08 -5.37 -12.38
N LEU A 144 -2.11 -5.85 -11.58
CA LEU A 144 -0.89 -6.46 -12.09
C LEU A 144 -1.15 -7.83 -12.73
N ALA A 145 -2.16 -8.56 -12.27
CA ALA A 145 -2.53 -9.86 -12.81
C ALA A 145 -3.42 -9.75 -14.06
N GLN A 146 -4.02 -8.56 -14.31
CA GLN A 146 -4.95 -8.36 -15.41
C GLN A 146 -4.25 -8.07 -16.73
N HIS A 147 -4.95 -8.30 -17.85
CA HIS A 147 -4.50 -7.89 -19.18
C HIS A 147 -4.66 -6.37 -19.35
N TRP A 148 -3.60 -5.68 -19.84
CA TRP A 148 -3.64 -4.25 -20.13
C TRP A 148 -3.81 -4.01 -21.64
N TYR A 149 -4.47 -2.93 -21.99
CA TYR A 149 -4.77 -2.59 -23.38
C TYR A 149 -4.98 -1.09 -23.58
N GLY A 150 -4.86 -0.64 -24.81
CA GLY A 150 -5.17 0.73 -25.24
C GLY A 150 -4.25 1.77 -24.57
N ARG A 151 -4.80 2.87 -24.14
CA ARG A 151 -4.09 4.02 -23.58
C ARG A 151 -4.27 4.04 -22.08
N VAL A 152 -3.15 3.91 -21.37
CA VAL A 152 -3.13 3.66 -19.93
C VAL A 152 -2.74 4.91 -19.15
N TRP A 153 -3.53 5.24 -18.15
CA TRP A 153 -3.14 6.12 -17.07
C TRP A 153 -2.89 5.30 -15.82
N CYS A 154 -1.80 5.54 -15.08
CA CYS A 154 -1.54 4.81 -13.85
C CYS A 154 -0.83 5.68 -12.80
N ASN A 155 -1.46 5.85 -11.65
CA ASN A 155 -0.82 6.24 -10.40
C ASN A 155 -0.82 5.00 -9.48
N PRO A 156 0.22 4.16 -9.53
CA PRO A 156 0.18 2.85 -8.88
C PRO A 156 0.29 2.97 -7.35
N PRO A 157 -0.16 1.95 -6.61
CA PRO A 157 0.02 1.93 -5.17
C PRO A 157 1.51 1.90 -4.82
N TYR A 158 1.92 2.84 -3.95
CA TYR A 158 3.30 2.94 -3.50
C TYR A 158 3.63 1.85 -2.47
N GLY A 159 4.69 1.09 -2.72
CA GLY A 159 5.10 -0.01 -1.86
C GLY A 159 6.15 -0.91 -2.52
N ARG A 160 6.32 -2.11 -1.98
CA ARG A 160 7.36 -3.05 -2.45
C ARG A 160 7.20 -3.48 -3.91
N ARG A 161 5.99 -3.42 -4.46
CA ARG A 161 5.65 -3.88 -5.82
C ARG A 161 5.56 -2.74 -6.84
N VAL A 162 5.89 -1.49 -6.48
CA VAL A 162 5.74 -0.33 -7.38
C VAL A 162 6.55 -0.47 -8.68
N ASN A 163 7.73 -1.09 -8.61
CA ASN A 163 8.56 -1.38 -9.79
C ASN A 163 7.84 -2.30 -10.79
N GLN A 164 7.07 -3.29 -10.31
CA GLN A 164 6.35 -4.26 -11.15
C GLN A 164 5.29 -3.58 -12.02
N TRP A 165 4.69 -2.48 -11.55
CA TRP A 165 3.71 -1.70 -12.34
C TRP A 165 4.35 -1.04 -13.55
N LEU A 166 5.50 -0.38 -13.36
CA LEU A 166 6.21 0.25 -14.47
C LEU A 166 6.85 -0.80 -15.39
N GLU A 167 7.36 -1.90 -14.83
CA GLU A 167 7.91 -3.01 -15.61
C GLU A 167 6.84 -3.62 -16.52
N LYS A 168 5.66 -3.94 -15.98
CA LYS A 168 4.53 -4.42 -16.75
C LYS A 168 4.13 -3.46 -17.88
N ALA A 169 4.07 -2.14 -17.58
CA ALA A 169 3.75 -1.15 -18.60
C ALA A 169 4.77 -1.10 -19.72
N THR A 170 6.07 -1.14 -19.38
CA THR A 170 7.13 -1.14 -20.39
C THR A 170 7.10 -2.40 -21.22
N ASP A 171 6.89 -3.55 -20.61
CA ASP A 171 6.75 -4.84 -21.32
C ASP A 171 5.52 -4.84 -22.24
N SER A 172 4.35 -4.43 -21.73
CA SER A 172 3.12 -4.37 -22.56
C SER A 172 3.20 -3.36 -23.69
N TYR A 173 3.95 -2.26 -23.51
CA TYR A 173 4.19 -1.30 -24.61
C TYR A 173 5.14 -1.89 -25.67
N GLU A 174 6.23 -2.52 -25.26
CA GLU A 174 7.21 -3.13 -26.18
C GLU A 174 6.60 -4.31 -26.98
N THR A 175 5.65 -5.05 -26.38
CA THR A 175 4.91 -6.13 -27.06
C THR A 175 3.73 -5.63 -27.89
N GLY A 176 3.36 -4.36 -27.77
CA GLY A 176 2.24 -3.77 -28.51
C GLY A 176 0.86 -4.07 -27.92
N GLU A 177 0.78 -4.58 -26.69
CA GLU A 177 -0.49 -4.80 -25.99
C GLU A 177 -1.16 -3.48 -25.62
N ILE A 178 -0.37 -2.45 -25.24
CA ILE A 178 -0.85 -1.10 -25.01
C ILE A 178 -0.30 -0.14 -26.08
N GLU A 179 -1.11 0.87 -26.42
CA GLU A 179 -0.76 1.90 -27.41
C GLU A 179 0.13 2.98 -26.82
N ALA A 180 -0.17 3.40 -25.59
CA ALA A 180 0.56 4.42 -24.84
C ALA A 180 0.26 4.30 -23.34
N ALA A 181 1.14 4.86 -22.50
CA ALA A 181 0.88 4.98 -21.08
C ALA A 181 1.48 6.26 -20.48
N ILE A 182 0.81 6.81 -19.47
CA ILE A 182 1.37 7.84 -18.59
C ILE A 182 1.33 7.33 -17.16
N PHE A 183 2.50 7.32 -16.52
CA PHE A 183 2.67 6.95 -15.12
C PHE A 183 3.02 8.14 -14.27
N LEU A 184 2.43 8.23 -13.10
CA LEU A 184 2.82 9.17 -12.05
C LEU A 184 3.51 8.40 -10.93
N LEU A 185 4.80 8.63 -10.72
CA LEU A 185 5.61 7.93 -9.73
C LEU A 185 6.36 8.89 -8.81
N ASN A 186 6.61 8.45 -7.58
CA ASN A 186 7.55 9.13 -6.70
C ASN A 186 8.96 9.00 -7.28
N ARG A 187 9.66 10.14 -7.40
CA ARG A 187 11.08 10.16 -7.80
C ARG A 187 11.90 9.45 -6.74
N THR A 188 12.77 8.54 -7.16
CA THR A 188 13.63 7.75 -6.28
C THR A 188 14.99 7.50 -6.90
N GLY A 189 16.03 7.37 -6.07
CA GLY A 189 17.37 6.94 -6.49
C GLY A 189 17.55 5.43 -6.62
N ALA A 190 16.48 4.63 -6.54
CA ALA A 190 16.56 3.18 -6.62
C ALA A 190 17.05 2.71 -8.00
N ALA A 191 17.89 1.68 -8.03
CA ALA A 191 18.50 1.15 -9.27
C ALA A 191 17.43 0.69 -10.29
N TRP A 192 16.34 0.06 -9.83
CA TRP A 192 15.24 -0.35 -10.69
C TRP A 192 14.61 0.85 -11.42
N TYR A 193 14.47 2.00 -10.72
CA TYR A 193 13.87 3.20 -11.30
C TYR A 193 14.73 3.77 -12.43
N SER A 194 16.04 3.90 -12.19
CA SER A 194 17.00 4.34 -13.21
C SER A 194 17.06 3.41 -14.41
N LYS A 195 16.90 2.09 -14.18
CA LYS A 195 16.84 1.09 -15.26
C LYS A 195 15.59 1.26 -16.11
N LEU A 196 14.42 1.37 -15.49
CA LEU A 196 13.14 1.45 -16.19
C LEU A 196 12.93 2.82 -16.87
N LYS A 197 13.46 3.92 -16.29
CA LYS A 197 13.47 5.25 -16.95
C LYS A 197 14.12 5.24 -18.33
N LYS A 198 15.07 4.35 -18.61
CA LYS A 198 15.71 4.21 -19.92
C LYS A 198 14.83 3.52 -20.97
N ARG A 199 13.75 2.86 -20.54
CA ARG A 199 12.81 2.14 -21.42
C ARG A 199 11.57 2.97 -21.76
N VAL A 200 11.35 4.12 -21.11
CA VAL A 200 10.22 5.00 -21.43
C VAL A 200 10.59 5.98 -22.53
N SER A 201 9.59 6.48 -23.25
CA SER A 201 9.78 7.39 -24.38
C SER A 201 10.16 8.80 -23.93
N ALA A 202 9.60 9.28 -22.81
CA ALA A 202 9.90 10.57 -22.22
C ALA A 202 9.63 10.58 -20.70
N VAL A 203 10.27 11.51 -20.01
CA VAL A 203 10.08 11.74 -18.57
C VAL A 203 9.92 13.24 -18.34
N CYS A 204 8.95 13.64 -17.53
CA CYS A 204 8.84 14.98 -16.97
C CYS A 204 9.19 14.92 -15.48
N GLU A 205 10.27 15.54 -15.07
CA GLU A 205 10.72 15.66 -13.69
C GLU A 205 10.09 16.88 -13.03
N VAL A 206 8.96 16.69 -12.34
CA VAL A 206 8.23 17.80 -11.71
C VAL A 206 9.10 18.49 -10.67
N GLN A 207 9.29 19.82 -10.81
CA GLN A 207 10.15 20.59 -9.91
C GLN A 207 9.45 21.06 -8.64
N ARG A 208 8.15 20.85 -8.52
CA ARG A 208 7.38 21.08 -7.31
C ARG A 208 6.80 19.75 -6.79
N ARG A 209 6.55 19.68 -5.49
CA ARG A 209 5.85 18.50 -4.92
C ARG A 209 4.37 18.59 -5.22
N ILE A 210 3.80 17.51 -5.75
CA ILE A 210 2.37 17.44 -6.06
C ILE A 210 1.59 17.31 -4.74
N ALA A 211 0.68 18.25 -4.51
CA ALA A 211 -0.27 18.19 -3.39
C ALA A 211 -1.47 17.33 -3.81
N PHE A 212 -1.39 16.02 -3.56
CA PHE A 212 -2.49 15.10 -3.79
C PHE A 212 -3.73 15.48 -2.99
N ILE A 213 -4.91 15.03 -3.40
CA ILE A 213 -6.18 15.30 -2.73
C ILE A 213 -6.69 14.06 -2.01
N ASP A 214 -7.34 14.24 -0.87
CA ASP A 214 -8.02 13.17 -0.13
C ASP A 214 -9.45 12.92 -0.64
N GLU A 215 -10.16 11.97 -0.03
CA GLU A 215 -11.55 11.64 -0.36
C GLU A 215 -12.54 12.83 -0.23
N LYS A 216 -12.17 13.84 0.54
CA LYS A 216 -12.95 15.06 0.77
C LYS A 216 -12.55 16.20 -0.15
N GLY A 217 -11.61 15.96 -1.07
CA GLY A 217 -11.05 16.98 -1.97
C GLY A 217 -10.07 17.94 -1.29
N GLN A 218 -9.59 17.62 -0.07
CA GLN A 218 -8.62 18.44 0.63
C GLN A 218 -7.21 18.12 0.16
N GLN A 219 -6.43 19.14 -0.12
CA GLN A 219 -5.04 18.97 -0.54
C GLN A 219 -4.15 18.51 0.61
N GLN A 220 -3.20 17.65 0.29
CA GLN A 220 -2.14 17.23 1.19
C GLN A 220 -1.30 18.43 1.64
N LYS A 221 -1.24 18.67 2.95
CA LYS A 221 -0.57 19.85 3.52
C LYS A 221 0.95 19.85 3.36
N SER A 222 1.57 18.66 3.33
CA SER A 222 3.04 18.53 3.27
C SER A 222 3.43 17.31 2.44
N PRO A 223 3.40 17.40 1.11
CA PRO A 223 3.85 16.30 0.25
C PRO A 223 5.34 16.04 0.48
N ARG A 224 5.69 14.75 0.63
CA ARG A 224 7.06 14.33 1.03
C ARG A 224 7.99 14.13 -0.16
N TYR A 225 7.44 13.70 -1.29
CA TYR A 225 8.20 13.23 -2.44
C TYR A 225 8.03 14.17 -3.61
N TYR A 226 9.09 14.32 -4.40
CA TYR A 226 8.99 14.79 -5.78
C TYR A 226 8.42 13.67 -6.63
N ASN A 227 7.73 14.04 -7.69
CA ASN A 227 7.11 13.09 -8.60
C ASN A 227 7.67 13.28 -10.01
N ASP A 228 7.61 12.21 -10.78
CA ASP A 228 7.91 12.21 -12.20
C ASP A 228 6.71 11.67 -12.96
N PHE A 229 6.41 12.26 -14.12
CA PHE A 229 5.54 11.66 -15.11
C PHE A 229 6.40 10.93 -16.14
N LEU A 230 6.11 9.63 -16.34
CA LEU A 230 6.81 8.80 -17.31
C LEU A 230 5.85 8.46 -18.44
N TYR A 231 6.29 8.68 -19.67
CA TYR A 231 5.50 8.44 -20.86
C TYR A 231 6.05 7.29 -21.68
N LEU A 232 5.16 6.40 -22.07
CA LEU A 232 5.34 5.38 -23.08
C LEU A 232 4.40 5.70 -24.24
N GLY A 233 4.95 5.96 -25.41
CA GLY A 233 4.15 6.33 -26.58
C GLY A 233 5.00 6.98 -27.66
N ARG A 234 4.38 7.22 -28.82
CA ARG A 234 5.09 7.78 -29.99
C ARG A 234 5.09 9.29 -30.05
N ASP A 235 4.10 9.93 -29.44
CA ASP A 235 3.91 11.39 -29.50
C ASP A 235 4.58 12.08 -28.31
N VAL A 236 5.92 12.07 -28.33
CA VAL A 236 6.76 12.69 -27.29
C VAL A 236 6.58 14.22 -27.31
N GLU A 237 6.34 14.81 -28.47
CA GLU A 237 6.18 16.26 -28.62
C GLU A 237 4.94 16.74 -27.85
N THR A 238 3.78 16.13 -28.06
CA THR A 238 2.55 16.46 -27.32
C THR A 238 2.74 16.24 -25.81
N PHE A 239 3.47 15.19 -25.40
CA PHE A 239 3.79 14.99 -24.00
C PHE A 239 4.63 16.14 -23.42
N GLN A 240 5.68 16.55 -24.12
CA GLN A 240 6.54 17.66 -23.70
C GLN A 240 5.78 18.98 -23.66
N GLN A 241 4.92 19.28 -24.63
CA GLN A 241 4.07 20.47 -24.61
C GLN A 241 3.11 20.49 -23.41
N ALA A 242 2.50 19.35 -23.07
CA ALA A 242 1.56 19.26 -21.96
C ALA A 242 2.24 19.35 -20.59
N PHE A 243 3.35 18.60 -20.41
CA PHE A 243 3.99 18.40 -19.10
C PHE A 243 5.24 19.26 -18.87
N GLY A 244 5.91 19.74 -19.93
CA GLY A 244 7.21 20.43 -19.82
C GLY A 244 7.21 21.69 -18.95
N LYS A 245 6.07 22.38 -18.84
CA LYS A 245 5.93 23.51 -17.91
C LYS A 245 6.09 23.13 -16.42
N LEU A 246 5.98 21.86 -16.07
CA LEU A 246 6.17 21.36 -14.71
C LEU A 246 7.66 21.20 -14.34
N GLU A 247 8.55 21.21 -15.33
CA GLU A 247 10.01 21.13 -15.15
C GLU A 247 10.65 22.49 -14.89
N ALA A 248 9.94 23.59 -15.19
CA ALA A 248 10.42 24.93 -14.89
C ALA A 248 10.34 25.22 -13.38
N THR A 249 11.45 25.64 -12.80
CA THR A 249 11.48 26.22 -11.45
C THR A 249 11.03 27.69 -11.60
N ASN A 250 9.90 28.04 -11.00
CA ASN A 250 9.50 29.45 -10.86
C ASN A 250 10.40 30.16 -9.87
#